data_008df750d8725722d1944dcc34931dd1
#
_entry.id   008df750d8725722d1944dcc34931dd1
#
_cell.length_a   1.000
_cell.length_b   1.000
_cell.length_c   1.000
_cell.angle_alpha   90.00
_cell.angle_beta   90.00
_cell.angle_gamma   90.00
#
_symmetry.space_group_name_H-M   'P 1'
#
loop_
_entity.id
_entity.type
_entity.pdbx_description
1 polymer ?
#
loop_
_entity_poly.entity_id
_entity_poly.type
_entity_poly.pdbx_seq_one_letter_code
_entity_poly.pdbx_strand_id
1 'polypeptide(L)'
;IVIAIVYITTVGMYAQDGTVSPYSFFGIGDLKNESTVENQMMGGIGVYADSIHINLKNPAAYGKLGLEVMDREGLVTYTAGVSNKQYTLKSFTEEQQSSITNLDYLALGFSVGNGLGMGFGIMPYSSVGYNLVEERSNASGSDLVNVYSGEGGLTRAFYSIGYEVVKNLSIGATVNFNFGTLDSERLQQVEDIQFGTFDRRSSRINGFDFNYALNYTPIIKGRQRLHSSIRVNTQGNLVSKNDRQIGSFSVANGGTIEEVEVNLAAQNLSNTELKIPTTTTIGLGYGEDYKWFIGAEYSFQEMSSFENSFLGSDSIAYEDASSFAFGAFITPDHNSFSSYLKRVTYRAGLRLDKTGM
;
A
#
# COMPACT_ATOMS: atom_id res chain seq x y z
N ILE A 1 -2.59 -7.06 -35.12
CA ILE A 1 -2.94 -6.55 -33.76
C ILE A 1 -3.40 -7.71 -32.87
N VAL A 2 -4.33 -8.57 -33.31
CA VAL A 2 -4.83 -9.73 -32.55
C VAL A 2 -3.70 -10.73 -32.22
N ILE A 3 -2.76 -10.98 -33.17
CA ILE A 3 -1.62 -11.88 -32.98
C ILE A 3 -0.62 -11.31 -31.92
N ALA A 4 -0.44 -10.00 -31.86
CA ALA A 4 0.43 -9.37 -30.86
C ALA A 4 -0.15 -9.49 -29.44
N ILE A 5 -1.48 -9.43 -29.28
CA ILE A 5 -2.15 -9.61 -28.00
C ILE A 5 -2.03 -11.06 -27.49
N VAL A 6 -2.12 -12.05 -28.39
CA VAL A 6 -1.95 -13.47 -28.05
C VAL A 6 -0.48 -13.78 -27.64
N TYR A 7 0.51 -13.09 -28.20
CA TYR A 7 1.92 -13.29 -27.82
C TYR A 7 2.25 -12.72 -26.43
N ILE A 8 1.55 -11.68 -25.98
CA ILE A 8 1.73 -11.10 -24.64
C ILE A 8 1.17 -12.03 -23.55
N THR A 9 0.19 -12.87 -23.87
CA THR A 9 -0.41 -13.80 -22.89
C THR A 9 0.39 -15.09 -22.64
N THR A 10 1.46 -15.34 -23.42
CA THR A 10 2.32 -16.54 -23.28
C THR A 10 3.61 -16.28 -22.49
N VAL A 11 3.89 -15.04 -22.09
CA VAL A 11 4.93 -14.79 -21.10
C VAL A 11 4.39 -15.29 -19.76
N GLY A 12 4.93 -16.42 -19.28
CA GLY A 12 4.53 -16.98 -17.99
C GLY A 12 4.59 -15.87 -16.93
N MET A 13 3.44 -15.52 -16.38
CA MET A 13 3.36 -14.64 -15.22
C MET A 13 3.89 -15.45 -14.03
N TYR A 14 5.19 -15.38 -13.80
CA TYR A 14 5.70 -15.70 -12.49
C TYR A 14 5.11 -14.66 -11.55
N ALA A 15 4.40 -15.08 -10.53
CA ALA A 15 4.02 -14.21 -9.43
C ALA A 15 5.33 -13.65 -8.85
N GLN A 16 5.63 -12.39 -9.14
CA GLN A 16 6.80 -11.74 -8.59
C GLN A 16 6.45 -11.33 -7.17
N ASP A 17 7.33 -11.63 -6.24
CA ASP A 17 7.23 -11.11 -4.87
C ASP A 17 7.08 -9.60 -4.93
N GLY A 18 6.08 -9.07 -4.22
CA GLY A 18 5.81 -7.63 -4.23
C GLY A 18 6.86 -6.80 -3.50
N THR A 19 7.75 -7.44 -2.74
CA THR A 19 8.86 -6.85 -2.00
C THR A 19 9.98 -7.89 -1.76
N VAL A 20 11.20 -7.43 -1.47
CA VAL A 20 12.32 -8.24 -0.93
C VAL A 20 12.81 -7.65 0.39
N SER A 21 12.01 -6.82 1.02
CA SER A 21 12.37 -6.15 2.25
C SER A 21 12.37 -7.12 3.44
N PRO A 22 13.48 -7.26 4.20
CA PRO A 22 13.49 -8.04 5.43
C PRO A 22 12.45 -7.57 6.45
N TYR A 23 12.09 -6.28 6.41
CA TYR A 23 11.08 -5.69 7.30
C TYR A 23 9.65 -6.18 6.98
N SER A 24 9.41 -6.79 5.81
CA SER A 24 8.12 -7.40 5.48
C SER A 24 7.81 -8.67 6.31
N PHE A 25 8.76 -9.12 7.13
CA PHE A 25 8.56 -10.16 8.16
C PHE A 25 7.50 -9.75 9.20
N PHE A 26 7.32 -8.45 9.44
CA PHE A 26 6.46 -7.94 10.49
C PHE A 26 5.03 -7.66 10.02
N GLY A 27 4.05 -7.99 10.86
CA GLY A 27 2.63 -7.64 10.67
C GLY A 27 2.01 -8.29 9.42
N ILE A 28 1.63 -7.46 8.48
CA ILE A 28 1.07 -7.85 7.18
C ILE A 28 2.01 -7.53 6.01
N GLY A 29 3.29 -7.30 6.32
CA GLY A 29 4.33 -6.95 5.35
C GLY A 29 4.45 -5.44 5.10
N ASP A 30 5.20 -5.09 4.05
CA ASP A 30 5.40 -3.72 3.62
C ASP A 30 4.11 -3.09 3.12
N LEU A 31 3.61 -2.07 3.79
CA LEU A 31 2.46 -1.29 3.34
C LEU A 31 2.81 -0.50 2.07
N LYS A 32 1.95 -0.56 1.07
CA LYS A 32 2.13 0.15 -0.19
C LYS A 32 1.58 1.58 -0.11
N ASN A 33 2.18 2.46 -0.90
CA ASN A 33 1.71 3.83 -0.97
C ASN A 33 0.46 3.92 -1.86
N GLU A 34 -0.68 4.25 -1.27
CA GLU A 34 -1.98 4.38 -1.95
C GLU A 34 -2.12 5.70 -2.73
N SER A 35 -1.07 6.18 -3.37
CA SER A 35 -1.07 7.46 -4.09
C SER A 35 -0.85 7.27 -5.58
N THR A 36 -1.45 8.14 -6.39
CA THR A 36 -1.06 8.26 -7.81
C THR A 36 0.38 8.78 -7.93
N VAL A 37 1.00 8.61 -9.10
CA VAL A 37 2.36 9.08 -9.37
C VAL A 37 2.47 10.58 -9.14
N GLU A 38 1.45 11.36 -9.51
CA GLU A 38 1.40 12.81 -9.31
C GLU A 38 1.48 13.17 -7.83
N ASN A 39 0.73 12.46 -6.99
CA ASN A 39 0.77 12.67 -5.54
C ASN A 39 2.10 12.18 -4.93
N GLN A 40 2.64 11.04 -5.40
CA GLN A 40 3.92 10.51 -4.93
C GLN A 40 5.07 11.48 -5.16
N MET A 41 5.10 12.11 -6.34
CA MET A 41 6.10 13.15 -6.66
C MET A 41 6.00 14.39 -5.77
N MET A 42 4.87 14.56 -5.05
CA MET A 42 4.64 15.61 -4.06
C MET A 42 4.69 15.08 -2.62
N GLY A 43 5.54 14.08 -2.33
CA GLY A 43 5.65 13.47 -1.01
C GLY A 43 4.43 12.61 -0.61
N GLY A 44 3.55 12.28 -1.54
CA GLY A 44 2.36 11.48 -1.31
C GLY A 44 1.20 12.27 -0.68
N ILE A 45 1.18 13.59 -0.75
CA ILE A 45 0.05 14.40 -0.25
C ILE A 45 -1.19 14.19 -1.11
N GLY A 46 -2.37 14.16 -0.48
CA GLY A 46 -3.68 14.02 -1.14
C GLY A 46 -4.59 15.24 -0.95
N VAL A 47 -4.10 16.31 -0.31
CA VAL A 47 -4.88 17.53 -0.05
C VAL A 47 -5.18 18.32 -1.33
N TYR A 48 -4.28 18.26 -2.33
CA TYR A 48 -4.54 18.86 -3.62
C TYR A 48 -5.54 18.02 -4.41
N ALA A 49 -6.61 18.65 -4.86
CA ALA A 49 -7.62 18.05 -5.70
C ALA A 49 -7.91 18.97 -6.88
N ASP A 50 -7.83 18.44 -8.07
CA ASP A 50 -8.18 19.11 -9.32
C ASP A 50 -9.32 18.38 -10.05
N SER A 51 -9.74 18.88 -11.21
CA SER A 51 -10.85 18.33 -11.97
C SER A 51 -10.44 17.30 -13.02
N ILE A 52 -9.15 16.92 -13.11
CA ILE A 52 -8.62 16.03 -14.15
C ILE A 52 -8.09 14.72 -13.56
N HIS A 53 -7.36 14.82 -12.42
CA HIS A 53 -6.64 13.68 -11.87
C HIS A 53 -7.44 12.97 -10.78
N ILE A 54 -7.41 11.65 -10.80
CA ILE A 54 -7.94 10.83 -9.72
C ILE A 54 -7.06 10.99 -8.48
N ASN A 55 -7.68 11.09 -7.32
CA ASN A 55 -6.98 11.10 -6.04
C ASN A 55 -7.38 9.84 -5.25
N LEU A 56 -6.48 8.85 -5.16
CA LEU A 56 -6.74 7.58 -4.51
C LEU A 56 -6.85 7.68 -2.98
N LYS A 57 -6.22 8.70 -2.39
CA LYS A 57 -6.22 8.93 -0.94
C LYS A 57 -7.40 9.72 -0.43
N ASN A 58 -8.00 10.54 -1.29
CA ASN A 58 -8.96 11.56 -0.87
C ASN A 58 -10.29 11.43 -1.62
N PRO A 59 -11.27 10.73 -1.07
CA PRO A 59 -12.56 10.55 -1.75
C PRO A 59 -13.33 11.86 -1.98
N ALA A 60 -13.14 12.89 -1.16
CA ALA A 60 -13.79 14.18 -1.38
C ALA A 60 -13.28 14.88 -2.66
N ALA A 61 -12.09 14.50 -3.17
CA ALA A 61 -11.56 15.03 -4.42
C ALA A 61 -12.43 14.66 -5.64
N TYR A 62 -13.13 13.53 -5.61
CA TYR A 62 -14.02 13.12 -6.70
C TYR A 62 -15.18 14.10 -6.93
N GLY A 63 -15.61 14.84 -5.90
CA GLY A 63 -16.62 15.90 -6.05
C GLY A 63 -16.20 17.05 -6.98
N LYS A 64 -14.88 17.19 -7.23
CA LYS A 64 -14.35 18.17 -8.19
C LYS A 64 -14.07 17.60 -9.57
N LEU A 65 -14.09 16.28 -9.74
CA LEU A 65 -13.76 15.64 -10.99
C LEU A 65 -14.69 16.11 -12.11
N GLY A 66 -14.13 16.66 -13.18
CA GLY A 66 -14.86 17.14 -14.35
C GLY A 66 -15.52 18.52 -14.23
N LEU A 67 -15.56 19.15 -13.04
CA LEU A 67 -16.27 20.43 -12.84
C LEU A 67 -15.72 21.62 -13.63
N GLU A 68 -14.42 21.67 -13.88
CA GLU A 68 -13.76 22.83 -14.48
C GLU A 68 -13.26 22.58 -15.91
N VAL A 69 -13.54 21.40 -16.49
CA VAL A 69 -13.08 21.03 -17.82
C VAL A 69 -14.15 21.30 -18.86
N MET A 70 -14.19 22.51 -19.42
CA MET A 70 -14.98 22.90 -20.60
C MET A 70 -16.50 22.62 -20.46
N ASP A 71 -17.13 22.88 -19.34
CA ASP A 71 -18.55 22.61 -19.06
C ASP A 71 -18.99 21.17 -19.45
N ARG A 72 -18.06 20.21 -19.41
CA ARG A 72 -18.32 18.83 -19.83
C ARG A 72 -18.82 18.01 -18.67
N GLU A 73 -20.07 17.71 -18.70
CA GLU A 73 -20.64 16.54 -18.01
C GLU A 73 -20.07 15.26 -18.65
N GLY A 74 -19.76 14.25 -17.82
CA GLY A 74 -19.35 12.94 -18.32
C GLY A 74 -17.85 12.74 -18.60
N LEU A 75 -16.97 13.47 -17.93
CA LEU A 75 -15.53 13.18 -17.97
C LEU A 75 -15.25 11.81 -17.39
N VAL A 76 -14.58 10.97 -18.16
CA VAL A 76 -14.01 9.70 -17.70
C VAL A 76 -12.48 9.83 -17.69
N THR A 77 -11.88 9.52 -16.57
CA THR A 77 -10.44 9.53 -16.41
C THR A 77 -9.97 8.14 -15.96
N TYR A 78 -8.87 7.67 -16.50
CA TYR A 78 -8.23 6.43 -16.07
C TYR A 78 -6.79 6.72 -15.71
N THR A 79 -6.27 5.97 -14.74
CA THR A 79 -4.87 6.07 -14.33
C THR A 79 -4.33 4.69 -13.97
N ALA A 80 -3.08 4.46 -14.32
CA ALA A 80 -2.34 3.25 -13.96
C ALA A 80 -0.93 3.65 -13.56
N GLY A 81 -0.40 3.03 -12.52
CA GLY A 81 0.96 3.25 -12.03
C GLY A 81 1.74 1.95 -12.01
N VAL A 82 2.98 2.03 -12.48
CA VAL A 82 3.96 0.96 -12.40
C VAL A 82 5.23 1.52 -11.80
N SER A 83 5.80 0.84 -10.82
CA SER A 83 7.08 1.23 -10.24
C SER A 83 8.11 0.11 -10.36
N ASN A 84 9.36 0.52 -10.53
CA ASN A 84 10.52 -0.36 -10.38
C ASN A 84 11.34 0.15 -9.19
N LYS A 85 11.54 -0.72 -8.20
CA LYS A 85 12.33 -0.43 -7.01
C LYS A 85 13.60 -1.25 -7.01
N GLN A 86 14.72 -0.60 -6.76
CA GLN A 86 16.02 -1.25 -6.57
C GLN A 86 16.33 -1.27 -5.08
N TYR A 87 16.66 -2.44 -4.58
CA TYR A 87 17.04 -2.68 -3.19
C TYR A 87 18.51 -3.05 -3.12
N THR A 88 19.21 -2.53 -2.14
CA THR A 88 20.52 -2.99 -1.74
C THR A 88 20.39 -3.58 -0.34
N LEU A 89 20.39 -4.89 -0.25
CA LEU A 89 20.37 -5.63 1.01
C LEU A 89 21.80 -5.75 1.51
N LYS A 90 22.05 -5.35 2.76
CA LYS A 90 23.38 -5.40 3.38
C LYS A 90 23.32 -6.21 4.67
N SER A 91 24.21 -7.17 4.80
CA SER A 91 24.56 -7.81 6.04
C SER A 91 25.90 -7.30 6.56
N PHE A 92 26.41 -7.85 7.66
CA PHE A 92 27.74 -7.50 8.14
C PHE A 92 28.88 -7.94 7.20
N THR A 93 28.64 -8.95 6.37
CA THR A 93 29.64 -9.59 5.52
C THR A 93 29.35 -9.51 4.04
N GLU A 94 28.08 -9.29 3.64
CA GLU A 94 27.66 -9.40 2.24
C GLU A 94 26.72 -8.25 1.84
N GLU A 95 26.71 -7.94 0.55
CA GLU A 95 25.81 -6.98 -0.07
C GLU A 95 25.18 -7.63 -1.30
N GLN A 96 23.83 -7.60 -1.39
CA GLN A 96 23.08 -8.11 -2.51
C GLN A 96 22.18 -7.03 -3.09
N GLN A 97 22.16 -6.91 -4.42
CA GLN A 97 21.23 -6.04 -5.13
C GLN A 97 20.05 -6.84 -5.65
N SER A 98 18.87 -6.31 -5.50
CA SER A 98 17.62 -6.88 -6.03
C SER A 98 16.74 -5.77 -6.64
N SER A 99 15.92 -6.14 -7.60
CA SER A 99 15.03 -5.19 -8.31
C SER A 99 13.65 -5.82 -8.48
N ILE A 100 12.62 -5.06 -8.17
CA ILE A 100 11.23 -5.50 -8.27
C ILE A 100 10.43 -4.50 -9.07
N THR A 101 9.62 -5.00 -10.01
CA THR A 101 8.66 -4.19 -10.77
C THR A 101 7.25 -4.55 -10.32
N ASN A 102 6.50 -3.55 -9.85
CA ASN A 102 5.13 -3.70 -9.35
C ASN A 102 4.14 -2.86 -10.15
N LEU A 103 2.91 -3.38 -10.31
CA LEU A 103 1.75 -2.56 -10.63
C LEU A 103 1.31 -1.87 -9.33
N ASP A 104 1.38 -0.54 -9.27
CA ASP A 104 1.04 0.21 -8.07
C ASP A 104 -0.47 0.47 -7.95
N TYR A 105 -1.15 0.69 -9.07
CA TYR A 105 -2.60 0.86 -9.10
C TYR A 105 -3.14 0.83 -10.54
N LEU A 106 -4.42 0.48 -10.63
CA LEU A 106 -5.26 0.68 -11.81
C LEU A 106 -6.59 1.27 -11.33
N ALA A 107 -6.96 2.46 -11.84
CA ALA A 107 -8.14 3.16 -11.41
C ALA A 107 -8.87 3.86 -12.54
N LEU A 108 -10.19 3.92 -12.41
CA LEU A 108 -11.13 4.63 -13.25
C LEU A 108 -11.91 5.62 -12.38
N GLY A 109 -12.05 6.85 -12.88
CA GLY A 109 -12.89 7.88 -12.28
C GLY A 109 -13.78 8.54 -13.31
N PHE A 110 -14.97 8.93 -12.91
CA PHE A 110 -15.92 9.58 -13.78
C PHE A 110 -16.76 10.62 -13.04
N SER A 111 -17.03 11.70 -13.72
CA SER A 111 -17.97 12.71 -13.27
C SER A 111 -19.40 12.34 -13.68
N VAL A 112 -20.31 12.39 -12.72
CA VAL A 112 -21.76 12.16 -12.97
C VAL A 112 -22.48 13.49 -13.24
N GLY A 113 -21.80 14.62 -13.02
CA GLY A 113 -22.35 15.97 -13.11
C GLY A 113 -22.76 16.54 -11.74
N ASN A 114 -23.06 17.84 -11.71
CA ASN A 114 -23.52 18.56 -10.50
C ASN A 114 -22.63 18.38 -9.26
N GLY A 115 -21.31 18.27 -9.43
CA GLY A 115 -20.38 18.08 -8.33
C GLY A 115 -20.34 16.67 -7.76
N LEU A 116 -20.95 15.69 -8.42
CA LEU A 116 -20.88 14.28 -8.07
C LEU A 116 -19.86 13.55 -8.94
N GLY A 117 -18.88 12.93 -8.34
CA GLY A 117 -17.90 12.08 -9.00
C GLY A 117 -17.75 10.75 -8.28
N MET A 118 -17.36 9.74 -9.04
CA MET A 118 -17.18 8.38 -8.58
C MET A 118 -15.89 7.81 -9.14
N GLY A 119 -15.37 6.77 -8.49
CA GLY A 119 -14.23 6.04 -9.00
C GLY A 119 -14.10 4.67 -8.37
N PHE A 120 -13.43 3.78 -9.08
CA PHE A 120 -13.13 2.45 -8.61
C PHE A 120 -11.78 1.98 -9.17
N GLY A 121 -11.20 1.00 -8.53
CA GLY A 121 -9.94 0.46 -8.97
C GLY A 121 -9.42 -0.65 -8.07
N ILE A 122 -8.19 -1.04 -8.37
CA ILE A 122 -7.46 -2.08 -7.64
C ILE A 122 -6.03 -1.62 -7.44
N MET A 123 -5.47 -1.94 -6.26
CA MET A 123 -4.08 -1.65 -5.92
C MET A 123 -3.55 -2.65 -4.89
N PRO A 124 -2.26 -2.93 -4.85
CA PRO A 124 -1.68 -3.66 -3.73
C PRO A 124 -1.79 -2.81 -2.45
N TYR A 125 -2.20 -3.45 -1.35
CA TYR A 125 -2.28 -2.84 -0.02
C TYR A 125 -1.01 -3.11 0.80
N SER A 126 -0.57 -4.39 0.81
CA SER A 126 0.68 -4.80 1.43
C SER A 126 1.37 -5.88 0.61
N SER A 127 2.65 -6.11 0.87
CA SER A 127 3.40 -7.22 0.26
C SER A 127 4.37 -7.82 1.27
N VAL A 128 4.46 -9.14 1.26
CA VAL A 128 5.42 -9.93 2.01
C VAL A 128 6.38 -10.59 1.02
N GLY A 129 7.68 -10.52 1.31
CA GLY A 129 8.72 -11.15 0.51
C GLY A 129 10.04 -11.06 1.26
N TYR A 130 10.35 -12.06 2.07
CA TYR A 130 11.59 -12.11 2.84
C TYR A 130 12.17 -13.52 2.85
N ASN A 131 13.50 -13.58 2.99
CA ASN A 131 14.24 -14.81 3.24
C ASN A 131 15.40 -14.46 4.18
N LEU A 132 15.28 -14.87 5.45
CA LEU A 132 16.21 -14.53 6.52
C LEU A 132 16.87 -15.80 7.04
N VAL A 133 18.17 -15.78 7.19
CA VAL A 133 18.95 -16.88 7.76
C VAL A 133 19.53 -16.41 9.09
N GLU A 134 19.31 -17.20 10.12
CA GLU A 134 19.87 -16.98 11.45
C GLU A 134 20.72 -18.19 11.85
N GLU A 135 21.99 -17.96 12.08
CA GLU A 135 22.91 -18.98 12.57
C GLU A 135 23.22 -18.74 14.05
N ARG A 136 23.03 -19.76 14.87
CA ARG A 136 23.34 -19.73 16.31
C ARG A 136 24.10 -20.99 16.67
N SER A 137 25.16 -20.84 17.43
CA SER A 137 25.82 -22.01 18.07
C SER A 137 25.10 -22.32 19.38
N ASN A 138 24.69 -23.55 19.58
CA ASN A 138 24.08 -23.99 20.82
C ASN A 138 25.10 -24.15 21.94
N ALA A 139 24.65 -24.35 23.17
CA ALA A 139 25.53 -24.56 24.33
C ALA A 139 26.41 -25.85 24.23
N SER A 140 26.07 -26.76 23.34
CA SER A 140 26.80 -28.00 23.06
C SER A 140 27.86 -27.86 21.95
N GLY A 141 27.97 -26.66 21.31
CA GLY A 141 28.90 -26.36 20.25
C GLY A 141 28.45 -26.77 18.84
N SER A 142 27.23 -27.27 18.66
CA SER A 142 26.68 -27.55 17.33
C SER A 142 25.97 -26.31 16.78
N ASP A 143 26.10 -26.06 15.49
CA ASP A 143 25.47 -24.93 14.84
C ASP A 143 23.99 -25.23 14.53
N LEU A 144 23.14 -24.26 14.85
CA LEU A 144 21.71 -24.25 14.60
C LEU A 144 21.43 -23.21 13.53
N VAL A 145 20.86 -23.63 12.40
CA VAL A 145 20.46 -22.77 11.32
C VAL A 145 18.93 -22.69 11.28
N ASN A 146 18.39 -21.48 11.40
CA ASN A 146 16.99 -21.19 11.14
C ASN A 146 16.87 -20.39 9.83
N VAL A 147 15.97 -20.82 8.95
CA VAL A 147 15.61 -20.08 7.75
C VAL A 147 14.15 -19.65 7.89
N TYR A 148 13.91 -18.35 7.77
CA TYR A 148 12.56 -17.77 7.78
C TYR A 148 12.28 -17.22 6.40
N SER A 149 11.26 -17.71 5.75
CA SER A 149 10.76 -17.19 4.48
C SER A 149 9.30 -16.83 4.56
N GLY A 150 8.91 -15.86 3.78
CA GLY A 150 7.51 -15.47 3.66
C GLY A 150 7.23 -14.82 2.34
N GLU A 151 6.03 -15.05 1.83
CA GLU A 151 5.55 -14.53 0.57
C GLU A 151 4.08 -14.16 0.62
N GLY A 152 3.62 -13.40 -0.38
CA GLY A 152 2.22 -13.02 -0.52
C GLY A 152 1.97 -11.54 -0.31
N GLY A 153 0.75 -11.20 0.11
CA GLY A 153 0.33 -9.83 0.32
C GLY A 153 -1.17 -9.65 0.24
N LEU A 154 -1.60 -8.43 0.52
CA LEU A 154 -3.00 -8.02 0.44
C LEU A 154 -3.19 -7.09 -0.76
N THR A 155 -4.27 -7.33 -1.49
CA THR A 155 -4.76 -6.48 -2.57
C THR A 155 -6.01 -5.76 -2.10
N ARG A 156 -6.16 -4.50 -2.50
CA ARG A 156 -7.31 -3.64 -2.20
C ARG A 156 -8.07 -3.34 -3.47
N ALA A 157 -9.34 -3.72 -3.54
CA ALA A 157 -10.30 -3.17 -4.49
C ALA A 157 -11.09 -2.06 -3.78
N PHE A 158 -11.27 -0.92 -4.44
CA PHE A 158 -11.95 0.23 -3.84
C PHE A 158 -13.05 0.78 -4.72
N TYR A 159 -14.05 1.39 -4.09
CA TYR A 159 -15.07 2.20 -4.72
C TYR A 159 -15.22 3.50 -3.94
N SER A 160 -15.05 4.63 -4.63
CA SER A 160 -15.07 5.97 -4.05
C SER A 160 -16.20 6.79 -4.64
N ILE A 161 -16.81 7.62 -3.80
CA ILE A 161 -17.78 8.63 -4.19
C ILE A 161 -17.41 9.95 -3.51
N GLY A 162 -17.50 11.05 -4.26
CA GLY A 162 -17.30 12.40 -3.75
C GLY A 162 -18.38 13.34 -4.26
N TYR A 163 -18.80 14.25 -3.41
CA TYR A 163 -19.84 15.20 -3.72
C TYR A 163 -19.50 16.61 -3.21
N GLU A 164 -19.62 17.61 -4.08
CA GLU A 164 -19.54 19.01 -3.70
C GLU A 164 -20.88 19.47 -3.12
N VAL A 165 -21.00 19.46 -1.80
CA VAL A 165 -22.25 19.78 -1.08
C VAL A 165 -22.66 21.23 -1.28
N VAL A 166 -21.69 22.12 -1.18
CA VAL A 166 -21.81 23.55 -1.51
C VAL A 166 -20.51 23.97 -2.17
N LYS A 167 -20.54 25.08 -2.86
CA LYS A 167 -19.37 25.61 -3.57
C LYS A 167 -18.10 25.60 -2.68
N ASN A 168 -17.05 24.97 -3.14
CA ASN A 168 -15.77 24.81 -2.48
C ASN A 168 -15.76 23.87 -1.24
N LEU A 169 -16.86 23.21 -0.90
CA LEU A 169 -16.93 22.24 0.19
C LEU A 169 -17.36 20.89 -0.38
N SER A 170 -16.48 19.90 -0.32
CA SER A 170 -16.75 18.54 -0.80
C SER A 170 -16.61 17.53 0.32
N ILE A 171 -17.44 16.52 0.31
CA ILE A 171 -17.36 15.34 1.16
C ILE A 171 -17.16 14.11 0.28
N GLY A 172 -16.61 13.05 0.85
CA GLY A 172 -16.45 11.80 0.12
C GLY A 172 -16.31 10.61 1.03
N ALA A 173 -16.60 9.46 0.46
CA ALA A 173 -16.43 8.16 1.11
C ALA A 173 -15.84 7.14 0.13
N THR A 174 -15.03 6.24 0.65
CA THR A 174 -14.51 5.06 -0.06
C THR A 174 -14.85 3.81 0.73
N VAL A 175 -15.29 2.78 0.04
CA VAL A 175 -15.36 1.41 0.55
C VAL A 175 -14.17 0.65 -0.02
N ASN A 176 -13.35 0.07 0.83
CA ASN A 176 -12.22 -0.76 0.47
C ASN A 176 -12.53 -2.22 0.80
N PHE A 177 -12.30 -3.11 -0.15
CA PHE A 177 -12.30 -4.55 0.05
C PHE A 177 -10.86 -5.05 -0.05
N ASN A 178 -10.31 -5.50 1.07
CA ASN A 178 -8.97 -6.06 1.15
C ASN A 178 -9.04 -7.58 1.10
N PHE A 179 -8.17 -8.20 0.31
CA PHE A 179 -8.10 -9.66 0.19
C PHE A 179 -6.71 -10.12 -0.22
N GLY A 180 -6.34 -11.33 0.21
CA GLY A 180 -5.05 -11.92 -0.17
C GLY A 180 -4.66 -13.09 0.73
N THR A 181 -3.43 -13.56 0.53
CA THR A 181 -2.84 -14.65 1.30
C THR A 181 -1.46 -14.24 1.78
N LEU A 182 -1.14 -14.60 3.01
CA LEU A 182 0.18 -14.45 3.60
C LEU A 182 0.67 -15.85 3.98
N ASP A 183 1.77 -16.27 3.38
CA ASP A 183 2.41 -17.54 3.64
C ASP A 183 3.75 -17.32 4.33
N SER A 184 4.04 -18.11 5.36
CA SER A 184 5.32 -18.07 6.07
C SER A 184 5.81 -19.47 6.36
N GLU A 185 7.11 -19.68 6.20
CA GLU A 185 7.77 -20.93 6.50
C GLU A 185 8.99 -20.67 7.40
N ARG A 186 9.14 -21.50 8.39
CA ARG A 186 10.35 -21.58 9.20
C ARG A 186 10.93 -22.96 9.07
N LEU A 187 12.17 -23.03 8.58
CA LEU A 187 12.98 -24.25 8.59
C LEU A 187 14.00 -24.16 9.72
N GLN A 188 14.22 -25.28 10.40
CA GLN A 188 15.23 -25.38 11.44
C GLN A 188 16.07 -26.63 11.20
N GLN A 189 17.38 -26.44 11.17
CA GLN A 189 18.36 -27.49 10.98
C GLN A 189 19.45 -27.40 12.08
N VAL A 190 19.85 -28.54 12.61
CA VAL A 190 20.99 -28.66 13.53
C VAL A 190 22.12 -29.38 12.80
N GLU A 191 23.33 -28.87 12.92
CA GLU A 191 24.52 -29.50 12.38
C GLU A 191 24.65 -30.98 12.84
N ASP A 192 25.12 -31.86 11.94
CA ASP A 192 25.27 -33.30 12.15
C ASP A 192 23.95 -34.09 12.35
N ILE A 193 22.78 -33.45 12.22
CA ILE A 193 21.48 -34.13 12.24
C ILE A 193 20.94 -34.27 10.82
N GLN A 194 20.53 -35.50 10.44
CA GLN A 194 20.04 -35.80 9.09
C GLN A 194 18.65 -35.20 8.76
N PHE A 195 17.90 -34.82 9.78
CA PHE A 195 16.53 -34.30 9.63
C PHE A 195 16.43 -32.91 10.22
N GLY A 196 15.82 -32.00 9.44
CA GLY A 196 15.40 -30.72 9.90
C GLY A 196 13.88 -30.71 10.21
N THR A 197 13.41 -29.64 10.81
CA THR A 197 11.98 -29.42 11.07
C THR A 197 11.47 -28.20 10.33
N PHE A 198 10.20 -28.20 9.97
CA PHE A 198 9.54 -27.06 9.39
C PHE A 198 8.24 -26.70 10.10
N ASP A 199 7.87 -25.40 10.08
CA ASP A 199 6.60 -24.83 10.52
C ASP A 199 6.12 -23.93 9.40
N ARG A 200 5.07 -24.33 8.68
CA ARG A 200 4.42 -23.60 7.61
C ARG A 200 3.10 -23.05 8.09
N ARG A 201 2.88 -21.77 7.82
CA ARG A 201 1.64 -21.08 8.17
C ARG A 201 1.11 -20.36 6.95
N SER A 202 -0.19 -20.51 6.70
CA SER A 202 -0.92 -19.82 5.65
C SER A 202 -2.11 -19.08 6.25
N SER A 203 -2.29 -17.82 5.87
CA SER A 203 -3.39 -16.97 6.31
C SER A 203 -4.10 -16.38 5.11
N ARG A 204 -5.33 -16.79 4.89
CA ARG A 204 -6.24 -16.21 3.89
C ARG A 204 -7.05 -15.09 4.51
N ILE A 205 -6.79 -13.86 4.11
CA ILE A 205 -7.32 -12.65 4.73
C ILE A 205 -8.29 -11.96 3.79
N ASN A 206 -9.44 -11.54 4.31
CA ASN A 206 -10.37 -10.67 3.60
C ASN A 206 -11.20 -9.82 4.56
N GLY A 207 -11.67 -8.65 4.08
CA GLY A 207 -12.53 -7.77 4.86
C GLY A 207 -12.64 -6.37 4.28
N PHE A 208 -13.41 -5.55 4.95
CA PHE A 208 -13.72 -4.20 4.53
C PHE A 208 -13.15 -3.16 5.50
N ASP A 209 -12.72 -2.04 4.96
CA ASP A 209 -12.50 -0.78 5.68
C ASP A 209 -13.11 0.39 4.90
N PHE A 210 -13.24 1.53 5.57
CA PHE A 210 -13.87 2.72 5.01
C PHE A 210 -12.97 3.92 5.17
N ASN A 211 -12.99 4.80 4.17
CA ASN A 211 -12.28 6.06 4.20
C ASN A 211 -13.29 7.19 4.00
N TYR A 212 -13.26 8.20 4.85
CA TYR A 212 -14.09 9.40 4.78
C TYR A 212 -13.20 10.62 4.63
N ALA A 213 -13.67 11.60 3.86
CA ALA A 213 -12.95 12.84 3.67
C ALA A 213 -13.89 14.05 3.58
N LEU A 214 -13.34 15.17 4.02
CA LEU A 214 -13.92 16.49 3.87
C LEU A 214 -12.86 17.42 3.30
N ASN A 215 -13.16 18.12 2.21
CA ASN A 215 -12.30 19.12 1.60
C ASN A 215 -12.98 20.47 1.60
N TYR A 216 -12.25 21.51 1.99
CA TYR A 216 -12.67 22.89 1.88
C TYR A 216 -11.63 23.71 1.09
N THR A 217 -12.03 24.28 -0.05
CA THR A 217 -11.10 24.90 -1.01
C THR A 217 -11.56 26.28 -1.46
N PRO A 218 -11.70 27.26 -0.52
CA PRO A 218 -12.18 28.59 -0.83
C PRO A 218 -11.16 29.38 -1.67
N ILE A 219 -11.68 30.27 -2.52
CA ILE A 219 -10.89 31.28 -3.20
C ILE A 219 -10.55 32.37 -2.18
N ILE A 220 -9.28 32.66 -2.00
CA ILE A 220 -8.80 33.67 -1.05
C ILE A 220 -8.55 35.01 -1.78
N LYS A 221 -7.86 34.96 -2.92
CA LYS A 221 -7.53 36.16 -3.71
C LYS A 221 -7.35 35.82 -5.18
N GLY A 222 -8.17 36.46 -6.03
CA GLY A 222 -8.08 36.25 -7.48
C GLY A 222 -8.35 34.81 -7.86
N ARG A 223 -7.33 34.08 -8.30
CA ARG A 223 -7.39 32.66 -8.66
C ARG A 223 -6.73 31.74 -7.61
N GLN A 224 -6.21 32.34 -6.52
CA GLN A 224 -5.54 31.59 -5.47
C GLN A 224 -6.53 30.96 -4.51
N ARG A 225 -6.32 29.69 -4.20
CA ARG A 225 -7.16 28.88 -3.32
C ARG A 225 -6.39 28.38 -2.10
N LEU A 226 -7.08 28.32 -0.99
CA LEU A 226 -6.67 27.50 0.14
C LEU A 226 -7.18 26.09 -0.10
N HIS A 227 -6.37 25.08 0.09
CA HIS A 227 -6.76 23.69 0.09
C HIS A 227 -6.65 23.16 1.52
N SER A 228 -7.76 22.70 2.07
CA SER A 228 -7.77 22.06 3.38
C SER A 228 -8.53 20.74 3.31
N SER A 229 -8.00 19.72 3.96
CA SER A 229 -8.61 18.40 3.99
C SER A 229 -8.47 17.73 5.35
N ILE A 230 -9.50 16.98 5.72
CA ILE A 230 -9.46 16.03 6.83
C ILE A 230 -9.91 14.70 6.25
N ARG A 231 -9.13 13.65 6.53
CA ARG A 231 -9.40 12.28 6.09
C ARG A 231 -9.30 11.33 7.26
N VAL A 232 -10.19 10.35 7.31
CA VAL A 232 -10.19 9.31 8.33
C VAL A 232 -10.37 7.97 7.63
N ASN A 233 -9.36 7.12 7.70
CA ASN A 233 -9.47 5.71 7.36
C ASN A 233 -9.88 4.99 8.64
N THR A 234 -11.07 4.41 8.67
CA THR A 234 -11.59 3.73 9.86
C THR A 234 -10.81 2.45 10.12
N GLN A 235 -10.87 1.98 11.36
CA GLN A 235 -10.37 0.65 11.69
C GLN A 235 -10.98 -0.41 10.75
N GLY A 236 -10.12 -1.22 10.16
CA GLY A 236 -10.51 -2.39 9.37
C GLY A 236 -10.42 -3.65 10.21
N ASN A 237 -11.52 -4.39 10.33
CA ASN A 237 -11.53 -5.72 10.92
C ASN A 237 -11.57 -6.75 9.79
N LEU A 238 -10.42 -7.37 9.50
CA LEU A 238 -10.29 -8.37 8.45
C LEU A 238 -10.36 -9.76 9.08
N VAL A 239 -11.07 -10.67 8.42
CA VAL A 239 -11.11 -12.08 8.83
C VAL A 239 -9.93 -12.81 8.22
N SER A 240 -9.18 -13.52 9.04
CA SER A 240 -8.08 -14.39 8.65
C SER A 240 -8.45 -15.85 8.88
N LYS A 241 -8.47 -16.64 7.80
CA LYS A 241 -8.59 -18.11 7.86
C LYS A 241 -7.20 -18.69 7.81
N ASN A 242 -6.85 -19.45 8.84
CA ASN A 242 -5.49 -19.88 9.10
C ASN A 242 -5.35 -21.40 9.00
N ASP A 243 -4.26 -21.81 8.37
CA ASP A 243 -3.79 -23.19 8.27
C ASP A 243 -2.35 -23.27 8.77
N ARG A 244 -1.98 -24.34 9.46
CA ARG A 244 -0.62 -24.56 9.95
C ARG A 244 -0.21 -26.02 9.80
N GLN A 245 0.96 -26.25 9.23
CA GLN A 245 1.58 -27.54 9.06
C GLN A 245 2.95 -27.55 9.74
N ILE A 246 3.24 -28.62 10.46
CA ILE A 246 4.55 -28.86 11.06
C ILE A 246 5.04 -30.23 10.62
N GLY A 247 6.34 -30.37 10.49
CA GLY A 247 6.89 -31.65 10.09
C GLY A 247 8.39 -31.69 10.09
N SER A 248 8.92 -32.75 9.49
CA SER A 248 10.34 -32.97 9.31
C SER A 248 10.71 -33.17 7.84
N PHE A 249 11.91 -32.80 7.49
CA PHE A 249 12.46 -32.97 6.15
C PHE A 249 13.88 -33.56 6.20
N SER A 250 14.28 -34.22 5.14
CA SER A 250 15.64 -34.73 4.97
C SER A 250 16.57 -33.60 4.52
N VAL A 251 17.63 -33.34 5.28
CA VAL A 251 18.63 -32.33 4.93
C VAL A 251 19.39 -32.69 3.63
N ALA A 252 19.52 -33.99 3.32
CA ALA A 252 20.27 -34.46 2.16
C ALA A 252 19.60 -34.14 0.83
N ASN A 253 18.27 -34.14 0.76
CA ASN A 253 17.51 -33.98 -0.49
C ASN A 253 16.32 -33.00 -0.41
N GLY A 254 16.10 -32.38 0.77
CA GLY A 254 14.97 -31.46 0.99
C GLY A 254 13.58 -32.12 1.03
N GLY A 255 13.50 -33.45 0.91
CA GLY A 255 12.23 -34.18 0.85
C GLY A 255 11.53 -34.21 2.22
N THR A 256 10.22 -33.96 2.22
CA THR A 256 9.36 -34.10 3.41
C THR A 256 9.34 -35.57 3.87
N ILE A 257 9.60 -35.81 5.14
CA ILE A 257 9.58 -37.12 5.79
C ILE A 257 8.25 -37.34 6.48
N GLU A 258 7.83 -36.36 7.28
CA GLU A 258 6.57 -36.38 8.01
C GLU A 258 5.96 -34.99 7.99
N GLU A 259 4.64 -34.94 7.82
CA GLU A 259 3.87 -33.70 7.84
C GLU A 259 2.60 -33.91 8.64
N VAL A 260 2.32 -33.00 9.56
CA VAL A 260 1.14 -33.03 10.43
C VAL A 260 0.43 -31.69 10.34
N GLU A 261 -0.86 -31.73 10.02
CA GLU A 261 -1.72 -30.57 10.10
C GLU A 261 -2.09 -30.28 11.56
N VAL A 262 -1.83 -29.03 11.99
CA VAL A 262 -2.09 -28.61 13.37
C VAL A 262 -3.58 -28.29 13.54
N ASN A 263 -4.23 -28.88 14.52
CA ASN A 263 -5.62 -28.56 14.85
C ASN A 263 -5.73 -27.18 15.51
N LEU A 264 -5.82 -26.14 14.67
CA LEU A 264 -5.97 -24.75 15.11
C LEU A 264 -7.33 -24.48 15.76
N ALA A 265 -8.37 -25.29 15.47
CA ALA A 265 -9.70 -25.11 16.06
C ALA A 265 -9.69 -25.31 17.57
N ALA A 266 -8.87 -26.24 18.08
CA ALA A 266 -8.68 -26.45 19.51
C ALA A 266 -8.06 -25.26 20.24
N GLN A 267 -7.36 -24.38 19.51
CA GLN A 267 -6.69 -23.19 20.04
C GLN A 267 -7.45 -21.89 19.70
N ASN A 268 -8.61 -21.96 19.05
CA ASN A 268 -9.36 -20.83 18.50
C ASN A 268 -8.56 -19.97 17.49
N LEU A 269 -7.60 -20.59 16.79
CA LEU A 269 -6.74 -19.91 15.82
C LEU A 269 -7.09 -20.21 14.35
N SER A 270 -8.08 -21.08 14.06
CA SER A 270 -8.50 -21.38 12.67
C SER A 270 -9.10 -20.15 11.96
N ASN A 271 -9.77 -19.28 12.73
CA ASN A 271 -10.29 -18.00 12.24
C ASN A 271 -9.95 -16.95 13.29
N THR A 272 -9.17 -15.96 12.87
CA THR A 272 -8.76 -14.85 13.72
C THR A 272 -9.16 -13.52 13.08
N GLU A 273 -9.17 -12.46 13.87
CA GLU A 273 -9.33 -11.10 13.36
C GLU A 273 -7.95 -10.44 13.23
N LEU A 274 -7.76 -9.77 12.09
CA LEU A 274 -6.66 -8.85 11.86
C LEU A 274 -7.22 -7.43 11.96
N LYS A 275 -6.74 -6.66 12.92
CA LYS A 275 -7.18 -5.27 13.12
C LYS A 275 -6.20 -4.31 12.47
N ILE A 276 -6.64 -3.59 11.44
CA ILE A 276 -5.91 -2.48 10.84
C ILE A 276 -6.32 -1.20 11.57
N PRO A 277 -5.38 -0.49 12.21
CA PRO A 277 -5.71 0.69 13.00
C PRO A 277 -6.25 1.86 12.20
N THR A 278 -7.06 2.70 12.86
CA THR A 278 -7.53 3.96 12.31
C THR A 278 -6.38 4.89 11.97
N THR A 279 -6.47 5.53 10.79
CA THR A 279 -5.54 6.58 10.38
C THR A 279 -6.28 7.90 10.17
N THR A 280 -5.82 8.96 10.81
CA THR A 280 -6.34 10.32 10.61
C THR A 280 -5.29 11.18 9.92
N THR A 281 -5.69 11.90 8.88
CA THR A 281 -4.80 12.80 8.13
C THR A 281 -5.42 14.19 8.01
N ILE A 282 -4.62 15.21 8.30
CA ILE A 282 -4.98 16.61 8.14
C ILE A 282 -4.03 17.22 7.11
N GLY A 283 -4.57 17.92 6.13
CA GLY A 283 -3.81 18.56 5.06
C GLY A 283 -4.16 20.02 4.88
N LEU A 284 -3.14 20.83 4.61
CA LEU A 284 -3.27 22.23 4.24
C LEU A 284 -2.38 22.54 3.04
N GLY A 285 -2.86 23.39 2.15
CA GLY A 285 -2.11 23.85 0.99
C GLY A 285 -2.64 25.16 0.44
N TYR A 286 -1.84 25.81 -0.36
CA TYR A 286 -2.17 27.08 -1.00
C TYR A 286 -1.60 27.12 -2.40
N GLY A 287 -2.34 27.68 -3.35
CA GLY A 287 -1.90 27.72 -4.73
C GLY A 287 -2.91 28.33 -5.69
N GLU A 288 -2.56 28.30 -6.96
CA GLU A 288 -3.41 28.59 -8.10
C GLU A 288 -3.55 27.32 -8.93
N ASP A 289 -4.78 26.83 -9.09
CA ASP A 289 -5.05 25.57 -9.79
C ASP A 289 -4.35 25.53 -11.16
N TYR A 290 -3.72 24.39 -11.49
CA TYR A 290 -2.94 24.09 -12.70
C TYR A 290 -1.67 24.95 -12.90
N LYS A 291 -1.33 25.84 -11.99
CA LYS A 291 -0.19 26.73 -12.15
C LYS A 291 0.88 26.51 -11.09
N TRP A 292 0.53 26.56 -9.85
CA TRP A 292 1.44 26.28 -8.75
C TRP A 292 0.68 25.92 -7.48
N PHE A 293 1.31 25.12 -6.67
CA PHE A 293 0.75 24.69 -5.37
C PHE A 293 1.90 24.38 -4.42
N ILE A 294 1.69 24.65 -3.14
CA ILE A 294 2.50 24.19 -2.03
C ILE A 294 1.58 23.70 -0.92
N GLY A 295 1.89 22.57 -0.31
CA GLY A 295 1.07 22.01 0.77
C GLY A 295 1.83 21.06 1.66
N ALA A 296 1.20 20.73 2.78
CA ALA A 296 1.70 19.82 3.77
C ALA A 296 0.55 18.95 4.33
N GLU A 297 0.88 17.74 4.74
CA GLU A 297 -0.02 16.82 5.42
C GLU A 297 0.66 16.24 6.65
N TYR A 298 -0.14 16.04 7.69
CA TYR A 298 0.21 15.25 8.85
C TYR A 298 -0.77 14.07 8.97
N SER A 299 -0.23 12.87 9.09
CA SER A 299 -1.00 11.65 9.33
C SER A 299 -0.59 11.04 10.66
N PHE A 300 -1.58 10.56 11.39
CA PHE A 300 -1.42 9.82 12.62
C PHE A 300 -2.17 8.49 12.54
N GLN A 301 -1.55 7.40 12.96
CA GLN A 301 -2.13 6.07 12.99
C GLN A 301 -1.88 5.42 14.35
N GLU A 302 -2.94 4.93 14.99
CA GLU A 302 -2.91 4.23 16.28
C GLU A 302 -2.36 2.81 16.12
N MET A 303 -1.11 2.69 15.63
CA MET A 303 -0.50 1.40 15.32
C MET A 303 -0.29 0.52 16.55
N SER A 304 -0.26 1.10 17.75
CA SER A 304 -0.27 0.38 19.02
C SER A 304 -1.50 -0.52 19.21
N SER A 305 -2.59 -0.28 18.49
CA SER A 305 -3.81 -1.12 18.47
C SER A 305 -3.82 -2.21 17.40
N PHE A 306 -2.74 -2.34 16.62
CA PHE A 306 -2.59 -3.42 15.63
C PHE A 306 -2.58 -4.78 16.34
N GLU A 307 -3.38 -5.73 15.85
CA GLU A 307 -3.49 -7.05 16.42
C GLU A 307 -3.54 -8.11 15.31
N ASN A 308 -2.64 -9.08 15.41
CA ASN A 308 -2.64 -10.28 14.57
C ASN A 308 -2.28 -11.47 15.46
N SER A 309 -3.28 -12.25 15.86
CA SER A 309 -3.13 -13.35 16.82
C SER A 309 -2.45 -14.60 16.24
N PHE A 310 -2.31 -14.72 14.91
CA PHE A 310 -1.76 -15.93 14.28
C PHE A 310 -0.36 -15.74 13.69
N LEU A 311 -0.14 -14.64 12.96
CA LEU A 311 1.16 -14.33 12.34
C LEU A 311 2.02 -13.44 13.23
N GLY A 312 1.45 -12.86 14.29
CA GLY A 312 2.15 -12.00 15.22
C GLY A 312 3.23 -12.75 16.00
N SER A 313 4.32 -12.08 16.31
CA SER A 313 5.27 -12.52 17.32
C SER A 313 4.89 -11.87 18.64
N ASP A 314 4.69 -12.66 19.69
CA ASP A 314 4.36 -12.18 21.05
C ASP A 314 5.41 -11.22 21.64
N SER A 315 6.55 -11.07 20.97
CA SER A 315 7.67 -10.22 21.39
C SER A 315 7.70 -8.84 20.72
N ILE A 316 6.77 -8.54 19.80
CA ILE A 316 6.76 -7.27 19.07
C ILE A 316 5.73 -6.33 19.70
N ALA A 317 6.20 -5.21 20.22
CA ALA A 317 5.34 -4.11 20.64
C ALA A 317 5.27 -3.06 19.53
N TYR A 318 4.07 -2.81 19.03
CA TYR A 318 3.84 -1.74 18.05
C TYR A 318 3.65 -0.40 18.77
N GLU A 319 4.24 0.67 18.24
CA GLU A 319 4.05 2.04 18.69
C GLU A 319 3.17 2.81 17.68
N ASP A 320 2.62 3.95 18.10
CA ASP A 320 1.85 4.80 17.20
C ASP A 320 2.72 5.39 16.09
N ALA A 321 2.21 5.32 14.87
CA ALA A 321 2.88 5.81 13.69
C ALA A 321 2.46 7.23 13.33
N SER A 322 3.36 8.01 12.78
CA SER A 322 3.07 9.35 12.28
C SER A 322 3.88 9.67 11.03
N SER A 323 3.33 10.53 10.19
CA SER A 323 3.98 10.94 8.95
C SER A 323 3.75 12.42 8.68
N PHE A 324 4.83 13.11 8.29
CA PHE A 324 4.78 14.46 7.74
C PHE A 324 5.14 14.41 6.27
N ALA A 325 4.30 14.99 5.44
CA ALA A 325 4.54 15.08 4.00
C ALA A 325 4.42 16.54 3.54
N PHE A 326 5.34 16.94 2.67
CA PHE A 326 5.38 18.26 2.02
C PHE A 326 5.41 18.05 0.52
N GLY A 327 4.67 18.88 -0.21
CA GLY A 327 4.64 18.79 -1.66
C GLY A 327 4.37 20.11 -2.32
N ALA A 328 4.95 20.26 -3.49
CA ALA A 328 4.76 21.45 -4.33
C ALA A 328 4.77 21.07 -5.81
N PHE A 329 4.08 21.86 -6.61
CA PHE A 329 4.28 21.84 -8.06
C PHE A 329 4.25 23.25 -8.65
N ILE A 330 4.85 23.37 -9.85
CA ILE A 330 4.78 24.56 -10.68
C ILE A 330 4.68 24.17 -12.16
N THR A 331 3.75 24.82 -12.88
CA THR A 331 3.65 24.81 -14.34
C THR A 331 3.81 26.23 -14.83
N PRO A 332 4.95 26.61 -15.39
CA PRO A 332 5.25 28.02 -15.72
C PRO A 332 4.21 28.67 -16.62
N ASP A 333 3.77 27.97 -17.67
CA ASP A 333 2.73 28.44 -18.59
C ASP A 333 2.19 27.26 -19.39
N HIS A 334 1.04 26.70 -18.95
CA HIS A 334 0.43 25.53 -19.59
C HIS A 334 -0.13 25.83 -21.00
N ASN A 335 -0.38 27.09 -21.32
CA ASN A 335 -0.86 27.53 -22.63
C ASN A 335 0.25 27.98 -23.61
N SER A 336 1.51 27.82 -23.25
CA SER A 336 2.63 28.26 -24.08
C SER A 336 2.71 27.51 -25.41
N PHE A 337 2.60 28.21 -26.51
CA PHE A 337 2.82 27.69 -27.87
C PHE A 337 4.30 27.65 -28.26
N SER A 338 5.14 28.45 -27.62
CA SER A 338 6.52 28.67 -28.00
C SER A 338 7.53 27.76 -27.31
N SER A 339 7.19 27.15 -26.15
CA SER A 339 8.12 26.35 -25.37
C SER A 339 7.47 25.17 -24.70
N TYR A 340 7.95 23.96 -25.02
CA TYR A 340 7.51 22.74 -24.36
C TYR A 340 7.77 22.76 -22.85
N LEU A 341 8.96 23.21 -22.41
CA LEU A 341 9.35 23.25 -21.00
C LEU A 341 8.44 24.13 -20.14
N LYS A 342 7.81 25.15 -20.70
CA LYS A 342 6.86 25.98 -19.98
C LYS A 342 5.54 25.26 -19.68
N ARG A 343 5.18 24.24 -20.47
CA ARG A 343 3.99 23.42 -20.30
C ARG A 343 4.20 22.23 -19.35
N VAL A 344 5.46 21.92 -19.03
CA VAL A 344 5.79 20.83 -18.10
C VAL A 344 5.42 21.23 -16.69
N THR A 345 4.77 20.32 -15.97
CA THR A 345 4.53 20.44 -14.53
C THR A 345 5.70 19.84 -13.77
N TYR A 346 6.42 20.66 -13.06
CA TYR A 346 7.52 20.27 -12.19
C TYR A 346 6.97 20.01 -10.80
N ARG A 347 7.23 18.83 -10.24
CA ARG A 347 6.77 18.43 -8.91
C ARG A 347 7.95 18.11 -8.02
N ALA A 348 7.82 18.45 -6.74
CA ALA A 348 8.78 18.06 -5.71
C ALA A 348 8.06 17.78 -4.39
N GLY A 349 8.60 16.88 -3.60
CA GLY A 349 8.04 16.55 -2.30
C GLY A 349 9.04 15.87 -1.39
N LEU A 350 8.71 15.90 -0.10
CA LEU A 350 9.44 15.24 0.96
C LEU A 350 8.44 14.58 1.89
N ARG A 351 8.75 13.37 2.34
CA ARG A 351 7.97 12.64 3.34
C ARG A 351 8.89 12.14 4.44
N LEU A 352 8.46 12.31 5.67
CA LEU A 352 9.15 11.85 6.87
C LEU A 352 8.17 10.95 7.63
N ASP A 353 8.53 9.68 7.77
CA ASP A 353 7.70 8.69 8.42
C ASP A 353 8.35 8.21 9.72
N LYS A 354 7.60 8.26 10.83
CA LYS A 354 7.84 7.43 12.01
C LYS A 354 6.94 6.20 11.87
N THR A 355 7.54 5.06 11.57
CA THR A 355 6.81 3.79 11.52
C THR A 355 6.47 3.31 12.93
N GLY A 356 5.40 2.51 13.06
CA GLY A 356 4.97 1.96 14.35
C GLY A 356 5.70 0.67 14.75
N MET A 357 6.87 0.44 14.17
CA MET A 357 7.72 -0.73 14.43
C MET A 357 9.10 -0.29 14.87
#